data_2d2bdde4aa20fafff0303ef5f3cbd58f
#
_entry.id   2d2bdde4aa20fafff0303ef5f3cbd58f
#
_cell.length_a   1.000
_cell.length_b   1.000
_cell.length_c   1.000
_cell.angle_alpha   90.00
_cell.angle_beta   90.00
_cell.angle_gamma   90.00
#
_symmetry.space_group_name_H-M   'P 1'
#
loop_
_entity.id
_entity.type
_entity.pdbx_description
1 polymer ?
#
loop_
_entity_poly.entity_id
_entity_poly.type
_entity_poly.pdbx_seq_one_letter_code
_entity_poly.pdbx_strand_id
1 'polypeptide(L)'
;MDGTAIMQGVATVFIAQVYGVDLTSGQILMVVLTATLASIGTAAVPGVGLITLALVLQQAGLPVEGVALIIGVDRFLDMVRTMVNVTGDATVATIVAHQEGQLDREVYLDLNADHDSELEEPQTTGAAA
;
A
#
# COMPACT_ATOMS: atom_id res chain seq x y z
N MET A 1 3.59 3.35 -0.56
CA MET A 1 2.57 2.29 -0.84
C MET A 1 2.42 2.08 -2.36
N ASP A 2 3.34 1.37 -2.97
CA ASP A 2 3.45 1.22 -4.42
C ASP A 2 2.28 0.44 -5.03
N GLY A 3 1.86 -0.64 -4.36
CA GLY A 3 0.70 -1.42 -4.78
C GLY A 3 -0.60 -0.61 -4.83
N THR A 4 -0.75 0.37 -3.93
CA THR A 4 -1.91 1.27 -3.93
C THR A 4 -1.91 2.19 -5.14
N ALA A 5 -0.78 2.80 -5.50
CA ALA A 5 -0.67 3.66 -6.67
C ALA A 5 -0.93 2.89 -7.97
N ILE A 6 -0.35 1.69 -8.10
CA ILE A 6 -0.56 0.81 -9.26
C ILE A 6 -2.04 0.43 -9.40
N MET A 7 -2.66 -0.02 -8.32
CA MET A 7 -4.08 -0.40 -8.31
C MET A 7 -4.98 0.77 -8.73
N GLN A 8 -4.75 1.96 -8.19
CA GLN A 8 -5.54 3.15 -8.53
C GLN A 8 -5.40 3.54 -10.00
N GLY A 9 -4.18 3.51 -10.54
CA GLY A 9 -3.93 3.80 -11.94
C GLY A 9 -4.64 2.80 -12.86
N VAL A 10 -4.45 1.50 -12.63
CA VAL A 10 -5.07 0.44 -13.44
C VAL A 10 -6.59 0.47 -13.32
N ALA A 11 -7.14 0.60 -12.11
CA ALA A 11 -8.59 0.66 -11.89
C ALA A 11 -9.22 1.88 -12.57
N THR A 12 -8.56 3.04 -12.55
CA THR A 12 -9.06 4.25 -13.22
C THR A 12 -9.13 4.06 -14.73
N VAL A 13 -8.08 3.51 -15.35
CA VAL A 13 -8.09 3.24 -16.80
C VAL A 13 -9.14 2.18 -17.16
N PHE A 14 -9.28 1.13 -16.36
CA PHE A 14 -10.31 0.12 -16.54
C PHE A 14 -11.74 0.72 -16.49
N ILE A 15 -12.00 1.53 -15.46
CA ILE A 15 -13.31 2.21 -15.32
C ILE A 15 -13.56 3.15 -16.49
N ALA A 16 -12.57 3.92 -16.93
CA ALA A 16 -12.70 4.79 -18.12
C ALA A 16 -13.12 3.99 -19.36
N GLN A 17 -12.49 2.84 -19.60
CA GLN A 17 -12.83 1.96 -20.71
C GLN A 17 -14.24 1.38 -20.62
N VAL A 18 -14.67 0.98 -19.43
CA VAL A 18 -16.05 0.46 -19.21
C VAL A 18 -17.09 1.53 -19.49
N TYR A 19 -16.81 2.77 -19.12
CA TYR A 19 -17.72 3.91 -19.40
C TYR A 19 -17.57 4.51 -20.81
N GLY A 20 -16.64 3.96 -21.62
CA GLY A 20 -16.39 4.46 -22.98
C GLY A 20 -15.79 5.86 -23.02
N VAL A 21 -15.04 6.23 -21.97
CA VAL A 21 -14.36 7.53 -21.87
C VAL A 21 -12.90 7.36 -22.31
N ASP A 22 -12.54 8.05 -23.39
CA ASP A 22 -11.15 8.08 -23.85
C ASP A 22 -10.34 9.07 -23.02
N LEU A 23 -9.36 8.55 -22.28
CA LEU A 23 -8.44 9.39 -21.52
C LEU A 23 -7.36 9.96 -22.43
N THR A 24 -7.23 11.26 -22.45
CA THR A 24 -6.12 11.96 -23.10
C THR A 24 -4.80 11.72 -22.36
N SER A 25 -3.67 11.88 -23.04
CA SER A 25 -2.34 11.75 -22.41
C SER A 25 -2.16 12.66 -21.19
N GLY A 26 -2.77 13.86 -21.23
CA GLY A 26 -2.76 14.77 -20.08
C GLY A 26 -3.54 14.25 -18.88
N GLN A 27 -4.72 13.64 -19.14
CA GLN A 27 -5.52 13.03 -18.07
C GLN A 27 -4.82 11.80 -17.47
N ILE A 28 -4.17 10.97 -18.30
CA ILE A 28 -3.38 9.84 -17.81
C ILE A 28 -2.24 10.32 -16.89
N LEU A 29 -1.54 11.39 -17.28
CA LEU A 29 -0.50 11.98 -16.43
C LEU A 29 -1.08 12.48 -15.09
N MET A 30 -2.24 13.13 -15.12
CA MET A 30 -2.93 13.58 -13.90
C MET A 30 -3.35 12.39 -13.03
N VAL A 31 -3.84 11.30 -13.62
CA VAL A 31 -4.16 10.06 -12.89
C VAL A 31 -2.92 9.52 -12.19
N VAL A 32 -1.77 9.43 -12.89
CA VAL A 32 -0.51 8.94 -12.30
C VAL A 32 -0.08 9.83 -11.13
N LEU A 33 -0.07 11.14 -11.31
CA LEU A 33 0.31 12.08 -10.24
C LEU A 33 -0.63 11.99 -9.04
N THR A 34 -1.94 12.00 -9.29
CA THR A 34 -2.95 11.94 -8.21
C THR A 34 -2.91 10.61 -7.48
N ALA A 35 -2.79 9.48 -8.20
CA ALA A 35 -2.67 8.15 -7.61
C ALA A 35 -1.40 8.05 -6.74
N THR A 36 -0.27 8.60 -7.21
CA THR A 36 0.97 8.61 -6.45
C THR A 36 0.83 9.44 -5.17
N LEU A 37 0.30 10.65 -5.26
CA LEU A 37 0.09 11.51 -4.08
C LEU A 37 -0.93 10.91 -3.11
N ALA A 38 -2.03 10.37 -3.62
CA ALA A 38 -3.03 9.69 -2.81
C ALA A 38 -2.45 8.47 -2.09
N SER A 39 -1.58 7.69 -2.75
CA SER A 39 -0.95 6.51 -2.16
C SER A 39 0.01 6.84 -1.02
N ILE A 40 0.67 8.00 -1.06
CA ILE A 40 1.55 8.49 0.02
C ILE A 40 0.73 8.79 1.27
N GLY A 41 -0.45 9.43 1.10
CA GLY A 41 -1.33 9.80 2.21
C GLY A 41 -2.30 8.71 2.67
N THR A 42 -2.27 7.53 2.04
CA THR A 42 -3.20 6.44 2.36
C THR A 42 -2.78 5.73 3.65
N ALA A 43 -3.69 5.67 4.63
CA ALA A 43 -3.49 4.90 5.85
C ALA A 43 -3.61 3.38 5.57
N ALA A 44 -2.98 2.56 6.42
CA ALA A 44 -3.07 1.10 6.35
C ALA A 44 -4.37 0.57 6.99
N VAL A 45 -5.52 0.98 6.44
CA VAL A 45 -6.86 0.59 6.93
C VAL A 45 -7.62 -0.12 5.82
N PRO A 46 -8.29 -1.25 6.10
CA PRO A 46 -9.09 -1.95 5.10
C PRO A 46 -10.12 -1.04 4.43
N GLY A 47 -10.24 -1.12 3.11
CA GLY A 47 -11.21 -0.36 2.32
C GLY A 47 -10.81 1.09 1.99
N VAL A 48 -9.75 1.63 2.59
CA VAL A 48 -9.29 3.00 2.28
C VAL A 48 -8.85 3.15 0.81
N GLY A 49 -8.38 2.06 0.19
CA GLY A 49 -8.03 2.04 -1.23
C GLY A 49 -9.18 2.40 -2.16
N LEU A 50 -10.42 2.01 -1.83
CA LEU A 50 -11.61 2.38 -2.59
C LEU A 50 -11.98 3.85 -2.41
N ILE A 51 -11.79 4.41 -1.21
CA ILE A 51 -12.02 5.83 -0.92
C ILE A 51 -11.05 6.69 -1.72
N THR A 52 -9.77 6.34 -1.71
CA THR A 52 -8.75 7.06 -2.47
C THR A 52 -8.90 6.87 -3.98
N LEU A 53 -9.38 5.70 -4.44
CA LEU A 53 -9.76 5.49 -5.84
C LEU A 53 -10.86 6.46 -6.27
N ALA A 54 -11.88 6.68 -5.44
CA ALA A 54 -12.94 7.65 -5.72
C ALA A 54 -12.38 9.06 -5.94
N LEU A 55 -11.37 9.48 -5.17
CA LEU A 55 -10.69 10.76 -5.36
C LEU A 55 -9.95 10.82 -6.71
N VAL A 56 -9.27 9.75 -7.09
CA VAL A 56 -8.56 9.69 -8.39
C VAL A 56 -9.54 9.75 -9.55
N LEU A 57 -10.68 9.05 -9.47
CA LEU A 57 -11.74 9.10 -10.47
C LEU A 57 -12.30 10.52 -10.63
N GLN A 58 -12.60 11.20 -9.53
CA GLN A 58 -13.06 12.59 -9.56
C GLN A 58 -12.08 13.53 -10.27
N GLN A 59 -10.79 13.40 -10.00
CA GLN A 59 -9.74 14.18 -10.64
C GLN A 59 -9.61 13.87 -12.14
N ALA A 60 -9.90 12.64 -12.54
CA ALA A 60 -9.90 12.22 -13.94
C ALA A 60 -11.19 12.63 -14.67
N GLY A 61 -12.19 13.18 -13.97
CA GLY A 61 -13.49 13.50 -14.52
C GLY A 61 -14.37 12.27 -14.82
N LEU A 62 -14.11 11.17 -14.12
CA LEU A 62 -14.84 9.91 -14.26
C LEU A 62 -15.93 9.78 -13.18
N PRO A 63 -17.00 9.04 -13.46
CA PRO A 63 -18.07 8.80 -12.50
C PRO A 63 -17.56 7.96 -11.33
N VAL A 64 -17.81 8.43 -10.10
CA VAL A 64 -17.39 7.75 -8.86
C VAL A 64 -18.11 6.42 -8.67
N GLU A 65 -19.29 6.27 -9.27
CA GLU A 65 -20.07 5.03 -9.30
C GLU A 65 -19.27 3.86 -9.89
N GLY A 66 -18.25 4.15 -10.71
CA GLY A 66 -17.32 3.15 -11.24
C GLY A 66 -16.58 2.35 -10.16
N VAL A 67 -16.46 2.89 -8.94
CA VAL A 67 -15.90 2.14 -7.80
C VAL A 67 -16.67 0.85 -7.54
N ALA A 68 -17.99 0.84 -7.81
CA ALA A 68 -18.83 -0.35 -7.63
C ALA A 68 -18.35 -1.56 -8.45
N LEU A 69 -17.71 -1.33 -9.60
CA LEU A 69 -17.18 -2.38 -10.45
C LEU A 69 -15.98 -3.09 -9.76
N ILE A 70 -15.26 -2.36 -8.93
CA ILE A 70 -14.03 -2.86 -8.25
C ILE A 70 -14.38 -3.54 -6.92
N ILE A 71 -15.44 -3.10 -6.22
CA ILE A 71 -15.82 -3.62 -4.90
C ILE A 71 -15.91 -5.14 -4.86
N GLY A 72 -16.46 -5.76 -5.92
CA GLY A 72 -16.64 -7.22 -5.97
C GLY A 72 -15.33 -8.03 -5.94
N VAL A 73 -14.24 -7.45 -6.42
CA VAL A 73 -12.91 -8.09 -6.50
C VAL A 73 -11.89 -7.44 -5.56
N ASP A 74 -12.26 -6.35 -4.91
CA ASP A 74 -11.34 -5.55 -4.07
C ASP A 74 -10.67 -6.38 -2.98
N ARG A 75 -11.37 -7.38 -2.42
CA ARG A 75 -10.80 -8.23 -1.38
C ARG A 75 -9.52 -8.94 -1.82
N PHE A 76 -9.52 -9.50 -3.04
CA PHE A 76 -8.33 -10.14 -3.62
C PHE A 76 -7.27 -9.10 -3.99
N LEU A 77 -7.69 -7.99 -4.58
CA LEU A 77 -6.78 -6.90 -4.94
C LEU A 77 -6.13 -6.30 -3.69
N ASP A 78 -6.85 -6.20 -2.59
CA ASP A 78 -6.33 -5.70 -1.31
C ASP A 78 -5.26 -6.62 -0.73
N MET A 79 -5.44 -7.93 -0.80
CA MET A 79 -4.42 -8.89 -0.36
C MET A 79 -3.12 -8.75 -1.16
N VAL A 80 -3.20 -8.71 -2.49
CA VAL A 80 -2.04 -8.54 -3.37
C VAL A 80 -1.38 -7.17 -3.16
N ARG A 81 -2.18 -6.12 -3.06
CA ARG A 81 -1.72 -4.75 -2.79
C ARG A 81 -0.97 -4.67 -1.46
N THR A 82 -1.52 -5.29 -0.41
CA THR A 82 -0.90 -5.32 0.92
C THR A 82 0.44 -6.05 0.88
N MET A 83 0.52 -7.19 0.20
CA MET A 83 1.77 -7.93 0.04
C MET A 83 2.86 -7.07 -0.64
N VAL A 84 2.52 -6.38 -1.73
CA VAL A 84 3.45 -5.48 -2.43
C VAL A 84 3.88 -4.33 -1.52
N ASN A 85 2.94 -3.70 -0.81
CA ASN A 85 3.23 -2.57 0.07
C ASN A 85 4.17 -2.97 1.22
N VAL A 86 3.86 -4.07 1.93
CA VAL A 86 4.69 -4.55 3.05
C VAL A 86 6.10 -4.92 2.57
N THR A 87 6.22 -5.59 1.43
CA THR A 87 7.53 -5.94 0.86
C THR A 87 8.34 -4.69 0.52
N GLY A 88 7.69 -3.69 -0.08
CA GLY A 88 8.33 -2.40 -0.41
C GLY A 88 8.79 -1.66 0.84
N ASP A 89 7.93 -1.55 1.85
CA ASP A 89 8.23 -0.85 3.10
C ASP A 89 9.39 -1.54 3.85
N ALA A 90 9.37 -2.87 3.95
CA ALA A 90 10.47 -3.64 4.56
C ALA A 90 11.79 -3.46 3.81
N THR A 91 11.74 -3.47 2.46
CA THR A 91 12.93 -3.26 1.63
C THR A 91 13.53 -1.88 1.85
N VAL A 92 12.70 -0.83 1.83
CA VAL A 92 13.16 0.55 2.05
C VAL A 92 13.72 0.71 3.46
N ALA A 93 13.04 0.17 4.48
CA ALA A 93 13.49 0.21 5.87
C ALA A 93 14.89 -0.45 6.02
N THR A 94 15.09 -1.61 5.41
CA THR A 94 16.37 -2.31 5.42
C THR A 94 17.48 -1.51 4.74
N ILE A 95 17.19 -0.90 3.58
CA ILE A 95 18.17 -0.06 2.85
C ILE A 95 18.57 1.15 3.69
N VAL A 96 17.60 1.85 4.29
CA VAL A 96 17.87 3.02 5.13
C VAL A 96 18.67 2.63 6.37
N ALA A 97 18.27 1.55 7.07
CA ALA A 97 19.01 1.06 8.23
C ALA A 97 20.46 0.71 7.88
N HIS A 98 20.68 0.13 6.69
CA HIS A 98 22.03 -0.17 6.22
C HIS A 98 22.85 1.10 5.94
N GLN A 99 22.25 2.10 5.31
CA GLN A 99 22.93 3.38 5.00
C GLN A 99 23.27 4.17 6.25
N GLU A 100 22.42 4.13 7.27
CA GLU A 100 22.62 4.79 8.55
C GLU A 100 23.55 3.99 9.51
N GLY A 101 24.00 2.80 9.09
CA GLY A 101 24.88 1.94 9.90
C GLY A 101 24.18 1.34 11.12
N GLN A 102 22.86 1.27 11.11
CA GLN A 102 22.02 0.74 12.19
C GLN A 102 21.51 -0.68 11.92
N LEU A 103 21.87 -1.27 10.78
CA LEU A 103 21.47 -2.62 10.45
C LEU A 103 22.35 -3.62 11.23
N ASP A 104 21.75 -4.34 12.15
CA ASP A 104 22.37 -5.50 12.77
C ASP A 104 22.37 -6.68 11.78
N ARG A 105 23.55 -6.99 11.25
CA ARG A 105 23.70 -8.02 10.21
C ARG A 105 23.56 -9.43 10.77
N GLU A 106 23.85 -9.66 12.06
CA GLU A 106 23.69 -10.96 12.68
C GLU A 106 22.20 -11.30 12.80
N VAL A 107 21.41 -10.36 13.34
CA VAL A 107 19.95 -10.50 13.41
C VAL A 107 19.31 -10.58 12.03
N TYR A 108 19.75 -9.76 11.07
CA TYR A 108 19.20 -9.77 9.70
C TYR A 108 19.42 -11.09 8.96
N LEU A 109 20.52 -11.80 9.22
CA LEU A 109 20.87 -13.07 8.60
C LEU A 109 20.39 -14.29 9.40
N ASP A 110 19.93 -14.10 10.61
CA ASP A 110 19.40 -15.18 11.44
C ASP A 110 17.94 -15.48 11.06
N LEU A 111 17.72 -16.66 10.51
CA LEU A 111 16.38 -17.13 10.13
C LEU A 111 15.47 -17.45 11.33
N ASN A 112 16.03 -17.50 12.54
CA ASN A 112 15.31 -17.81 13.77
C ASN A 112 15.20 -16.60 14.72
N ALA A 113 15.65 -15.41 14.31
CA ALA A 113 15.66 -14.21 15.15
C ALA A 113 14.29 -13.88 15.77
N ASP A 114 13.19 -14.11 15.02
CA ASP A 114 11.83 -13.90 15.52
C ASP A 114 11.45 -14.91 16.62
N HIS A 115 11.96 -16.13 16.53
CA HIS A 115 11.65 -17.18 17.49
C HIS A 115 12.37 -16.96 18.84
N ASP A 116 13.56 -16.40 18.79
CA ASP A 116 14.36 -16.12 19.99
C ASP A 116 13.82 -14.88 20.74
N SER A 117 13.27 -13.89 20.01
CA SER A 117 12.64 -12.71 20.62
C SER A 117 11.35 -13.01 21.38
N GLU A 118 10.59 -14.02 20.97
CA GLU A 118 9.39 -14.48 21.68
C GLU A 118 9.73 -15.25 22.98
N LEU A 119 10.93 -15.81 23.07
CA LEU A 119 11.39 -16.55 24.27
C LEU A 119 11.98 -15.62 25.34
N GLU A 120 12.35 -14.39 24.99
CA GLU A 120 12.84 -13.35 25.90
C GLU A 120 11.75 -12.37 26.35
N GLU A 121 10.51 -12.82 26.57
CA GLU A 121 9.54 -11.96 27.30
C GLU A 121 10.17 -11.58 28.67
N PRO A 122 10.27 -10.28 28.98
CA PRO A 122 10.79 -9.89 30.28
C PRO A 122 9.88 -10.47 31.33
N GLN A 123 10.42 -11.40 32.13
CA GLN A 123 9.78 -11.84 33.36
C GLN A 123 9.51 -10.57 34.16
N THR A 124 8.25 -10.11 34.15
CA THR A 124 7.78 -9.07 35.07
C THR A 124 8.04 -9.60 36.46
N THR A 125 9.17 -9.22 37.02
CA THR A 125 9.49 -9.41 38.42
C THR A 125 8.39 -8.71 39.20
N GLY A 126 7.43 -9.49 39.66
CA GLY A 126 6.47 -9.06 40.66
C GLY A 126 7.21 -8.63 41.90
N ALA A 127 7.49 -7.32 42.00
CA ALA A 127 7.87 -6.72 43.27
C ALA A 127 6.58 -6.58 44.09
N ALA A 128 6.30 -7.62 44.85
CA ALA A 128 5.45 -7.48 46.02
C ALA A 128 6.24 -6.73 47.10
N ALA A 129 5.73 -5.61 47.53
CA ALA A 129 5.96 -5.05 48.85
C ALA A 129 4.76 -4.14 49.21
#